data_1f37539189770b94180b7d0c022a62ae
#
_entry.id   1f37539189770b94180b7d0c022a62ae
#
_cell.length_a   1.000
_cell.length_b   1.000
_cell.length_c   1.000
_cell.angle_alpha   90.00
_cell.angle_beta   90.00
_cell.angle_gamma   90.00
#
_symmetry.space_group_name_H-M   'P 1'
#
loop_
_entity.id
_entity.type
_entity.pdbx_description
1 polymer ?
#
loop_
_entity_poly.entity_id
_entity_poly.type
_entity_poly.pdbx_seq_one_letter_code
_entity_poly.pdbx_strand_id
1 'polypeptide(L)'
;KDDLDIGDPNSEYKALRKLKDISKKNKIFSSFIGMGYYGTYTPYVILRNILENPGWYTSYTPYQPEVAQGRLEMLLNFQQMVIDFTGMDIANASLLDEGTAAAEAMGLSYRISKSENKKVFVSKNCHPQTIDVIKTRAEPLGLEIIVGDEDKDIKEDIICGILQYPGTLGDIKDPSEAISKIHKFNGKAVLACDLLALAKLKTPAELGADIAVGSSQRFGIPMGYGGPHAAFFATKDEYKRSMPGRIVGVSVDRHGKKAYRLALQTREQHIRRDKATSNICTAQALLAIVSAAYAVYHGPQGIKKIAESVSQLTKNFADKLKQSGYELYSDNFFDTVTVKTLDKTEKIYKNALDQGVNIRKVNSEMLAVSFDERKNLYRANQLLKIFNCSETIK
;
A
#
# COMPACT_ATOMS: atom_id res chain seq x y z
N LYS A 1 35.83 27.91 -20.73
CA LYS A 1 34.49 27.46 -20.28
C LYS A 1 33.70 27.21 -21.53
N ASP A 2 33.38 25.96 -21.79
CA ASP A 2 32.52 25.63 -22.92
C ASP A 2 31.09 26.08 -22.54
N ASP A 3 30.51 26.93 -23.39
CA ASP A 3 29.12 27.35 -23.19
C ASP A 3 28.21 26.14 -23.40
N LEU A 4 27.36 25.86 -22.40
CA LEU A 4 26.36 24.81 -22.50
C LEU A 4 25.26 25.27 -23.47
N ASP A 5 24.95 24.45 -24.47
CA ASP A 5 23.84 24.71 -25.41
C ASP A 5 22.48 24.34 -24.75
N ILE A 6 22.09 25.11 -23.75
CA ILE A 6 20.84 24.89 -22.96
C ILE A 6 19.81 26.02 -23.18
N GLY A 7 20.12 26.99 -24.06
CA GLY A 7 19.29 28.16 -24.31
C GLY A 7 19.21 29.16 -23.14
N ASP A 8 18.43 30.22 -23.34
CA ASP A 8 18.27 31.26 -22.33
C ASP A 8 17.41 30.82 -21.13
N PRO A 9 17.70 31.34 -19.93
CA PRO A 9 16.93 31.03 -18.74
C PRO A 9 15.49 31.61 -18.84
N ASN A 10 14.53 30.85 -18.36
CA ASN A 10 13.17 31.34 -18.21
C ASN A 10 12.99 32.05 -16.86
N SER A 11 12.23 33.15 -16.84
CA SER A 11 11.76 33.69 -15.56
C SER A 11 10.83 32.68 -14.86
N GLU A 12 10.75 32.74 -13.53
CA GLU A 12 9.86 31.90 -12.73
C GLU A 12 8.41 31.91 -13.25
N TYR A 13 7.88 33.11 -13.56
CA TYR A 13 6.52 33.26 -14.10
C TYR A 13 6.36 32.51 -15.44
N LYS A 14 7.33 32.63 -16.35
CA LYS A 14 7.28 31.95 -17.67
C LYS A 14 7.36 30.44 -17.50
N ALA A 15 8.23 29.94 -16.58
CA ALA A 15 8.39 28.53 -16.29
C ALA A 15 7.10 27.93 -15.71
N LEU A 16 6.50 28.57 -14.70
CA LEU A 16 5.24 28.13 -14.09
C LEU A 16 4.08 28.14 -15.09
N ARG A 17 3.99 29.18 -15.94
CA ARG A 17 2.97 29.27 -16.98
C ARG A 17 3.12 28.14 -18.00
N LYS A 18 4.35 27.87 -18.46
CA LYS A 18 4.64 26.77 -19.40
C LYS A 18 4.27 25.42 -18.81
N LEU A 19 4.63 25.16 -17.54
CA LEU A 19 4.25 23.93 -16.83
C LEU A 19 2.73 23.80 -16.72
N LYS A 20 2.02 24.88 -16.36
CA LYS A 20 0.56 24.91 -16.28
C LYS A 20 -0.09 24.62 -17.64
N ASP A 21 0.44 25.15 -18.73
CA ASP A 21 -0.08 24.90 -20.07
C ASP A 21 0.20 23.46 -20.54
N ILE A 22 1.35 22.88 -20.17
CA ILE A 22 1.64 21.46 -20.39
C ILE A 22 0.66 20.58 -19.58
N SER A 23 0.42 20.92 -18.31
CA SER A 23 -0.46 20.14 -17.43
C SER A 23 -1.91 20.08 -17.92
N LYS A 24 -2.41 21.12 -18.60
CA LYS A 24 -3.74 21.16 -19.21
C LYS A 24 -3.95 20.15 -20.35
N LYS A 25 -2.86 19.62 -20.92
CA LYS A 25 -2.93 18.56 -21.95
C LYS A 25 -3.27 17.20 -21.39
N ASN A 26 -3.15 17.01 -20.07
CA ASN A 26 -3.53 15.76 -19.42
C ASN A 26 -5.04 15.59 -19.42
N LYS A 27 -5.49 14.37 -19.70
CA LYS A 27 -6.88 13.97 -19.53
C LYS A 27 -7.08 13.42 -18.13
N ILE A 28 -7.88 14.10 -17.31
CA ILE A 28 -8.14 13.70 -15.92
C ILE A 28 -9.37 12.81 -15.91
N PHE A 29 -9.15 11.53 -15.62
CA PHE A 29 -10.20 10.53 -15.52
C PHE A 29 -10.50 10.20 -14.05
N SER A 30 -11.74 9.78 -13.78
CA SER A 30 -12.10 9.21 -12.47
C SER A 30 -11.59 7.78 -12.41
N SER A 31 -10.59 7.51 -11.55
CA SER A 31 -10.00 6.19 -11.42
C SER A 31 -10.82 5.31 -10.47
N PHE A 32 -11.09 4.09 -10.93
CA PHE A 32 -11.67 2.97 -10.18
C PHE A 32 -10.82 1.70 -10.35
N ILE A 33 -9.53 1.86 -10.63
CA ILE A 33 -8.61 0.74 -10.86
C ILE A 33 -8.27 0.02 -9.55
N GLY A 34 -8.07 0.75 -8.46
CA GLY A 34 -7.62 0.20 -7.18
C GLY A 34 -6.19 -0.33 -7.25
N MET A 35 -5.99 -1.62 -6.93
CA MET A 35 -4.67 -2.27 -6.95
C MET A 35 -3.65 -1.62 -6.00
N GLY A 36 -4.09 -1.22 -4.80
CA GLY A 36 -3.26 -0.56 -3.81
C GLY A 36 -3.19 0.97 -3.92
N TYR A 37 -3.87 1.58 -4.93
CA TYR A 37 -3.89 3.02 -5.15
C TYR A 37 -5.31 3.55 -5.20
N TYR A 38 -5.62 4.49 -4.29
CA TYR A 38 -6.98 4.95 -4.04
C TYR A 38 -7.06 6.47 -3.99
N GLY A 39 -8.19 7.02 -4.40
CA GLY A 39 -8.49 8.43 -4.13
C GLY A 39 -8.73 8.64 -2.64
N THR A 40 -8.17 9.70 -2.09
CA THR A 40 -8.32 10.06 -0.68
C THR A 40 -8.49 11.56 -0.52
N TYR A 41 -9.08 12.00 0.58
CA TYR A 41 -9.14 13.40 0.97
C TYR A 41 -8.01 13.72 1.94
N THR A 42 -7.07 14.55 1.50
CA THR A 42 -6.10 15.12 2.42
C THR A 42 -6.79 16.25 3.20
N PRO A 43 -6.97 16.17 4.54
CA PRO A 43 -7.54 17.26 5.30
C PRO A 43 -6.75 18.56 5.09
N TYR A 44 -7.44 19.69 4.92
CA TYR A 44 -6.79 20.96 4.61
C TYR A 44 -5.77 21.40 5.66
N VAL A 45 -5.98 21.05 6.93
CA VAL A 45 -5.02 21.32 8.00
C VAL A 45 -3.71 20.54 7.78
N ILE A 46 -3.79 19.29 7.28
CA ILE A 46 -2.61 18.48 6.95
C ILE A 46 -1.94 19.01 5.67
N LEU A 47 -2.72 19.30 4.64
CA LEU A 47 -2.20 19.88 3.39
C LEU A 47 -1.40 21.16 3.69
N ARG A 48 -2.01 22.13 4.36
CA ARG A 48 -1.39 23.42 4.65
C ARG A 48 -0.21 23.33 5.61
N ASN A 49 -0.37 22.59 6.73
CA ASN A 49 0.61 22.64 7.82
C ASN A 49 1.73 21.59 7.68
N ILE A 50 1.57 20.60 6.82
CA ILE A 50 2.57 19.56 6.59
C ILE A 50 3.06 19.56 5.14
N LEU A 51 2.18 19.29 4.14
CA LEU A 51 2.61 19.15 2.75
C LEU A 51 3.09 20.46 2.12
N GLU A 52 2.51 21.61 2.47
CA GLU A 52 2.90 22.92 1.95
C GLU A 52 3.89 23.65 2.86
N ASN A 53 4.24 23.09 4.01
CA ASN A 53 5.13 23.73 4.99
C ASN A 53 6.59 23.35 4.72
N PRO A 54 7.48 24.33 4.39
CA PRO A 54 8.89 24.05 4.11
C PRO A 54 9.63 23.39 5.28
N GLY A 55 9.22 23.64 6.52
CA GLY A 55 9.78 22.97 7.71
C GLY A 55 9.59 21.44 7.68
N TRP A 56 8.60 20.94 6.94
CA TRP A 56 8.32 19.53 6.77
C TRP A 56 8.82 18.97 5.43
N TYR A 57 8.50 19.60 4.31
CA TYR A 57 8.79 19.00 3.00
C TYR A 57 10.25 19.12 2.55
N THR A 58 11.04 20.06 3.11
CA THR A 58 12.47 20.16 2.81
C THR A 58 13.34 19.20 3.62
N SER A 59 12.75 18.49 4.58
CA SER A 59 13.51 17.64 5.47
C SER A 59 13.80 16.28 4.86
N TYR A 60 15.03 15.85 5.06
CA TYR A 60 15.52 14.52 4.73
C TYR A 60 15.29 13.55 5.89
N THR A 61 15.81 12.33 5.79
CA THR A 61 15.76 11.33 6.87
C THR A 61 16.32 11.95 8.17
N PRO A 62 15.63 11.82 9.31
CA PRO A 62 16.00 12.48 10.56
C PRO A 62 17.15 11.76 11.30
N TYR A 63 18.34 11.78 10.71
CA TYR A 63 19.54 11.17 11.30
C TYR A 63 20.03 11.88 12.56
N GLN A 64 19.82 13.20 12.64
CA GLN A 64 20.21 14.02 13.78
C GLN A 64 19.01 14.23 14.70
N PRO A 65 18.91 13.45 15.80
CA PRO A 65 17.74 13.54 16.70
C PRO A 65 17.60 14.91 17.35
N GLU A 66 18.72 15.62 17.57
CA GLU A 66 18.73 16.91 18.24
C GLU A 66 17.88 17.98 17.55
N VAL A 67 17.80 17.94 16.21
CA VAL A 67 17.06 18.88 15.38
C VAL A 67 15.82 18.28 14.73
N ALA A 68 15.49 17.04 15.06
CA ALA A 68 14.43 16.29 14.39
C ALA A 68 13.38 15.68 15.35
N GLN A 69 13.29 16.15 16.58
CA GLN A 69 12.42 15.56 17.61
C GLN A 69 10.96 15.47 17.17
N GLY A 70 10.39 16.54 16.61
CA GLY A 70 9.00 16.53 16.15
C GLY A 70 8.76 15.55 14.99
N ARG A 71 9.71 15.42 14.05
CA ARG A 71 9.60 14.44 12.96
C ARG A 71 9.71 13.01 13.48
N LEU A 72 10.62 12.75 14.40
CA LEU A 72 10.77 11.42 15.02
C LEU A 72 9.52 11.04 15.81
N GLU A 73 8.90 12.01 16.52
CA GLU A 73 7.63 11.77 17.20
C GLU A 73 6.51 11.39 16.23
N MET A 74 6.38 12.10 15.11
CA MET A 74 5.38 11.78 14.08
C MET A 74 5.65 10.43 13.40
N LEU A 75 6.91 10.06 13.18
CA LEU A 75 7.27 8.73 12.67
C LEU A 75 7.00 7.62 13.70
N LEU A 76 7.16 7.91 14.99
CA LEU A 76 6.73 6.98 16.04
C LEU A 76 5.21 6.79 16.04
N ASN A 77 4.44 7.86 15.83
CA ASN A 77 2.98 7.76 15.65
C ASN A 77 2.61 6.92 14.42
N PHE A 78 3.37 7.04 13.31
CA PHE A 78 3.19 6.16 12.14
C PHE A 78 3.41 4.69 12.51
N GLN A 79 4.50 4.38 13.21
CA GLN A 79 4.79 3.00 13.67
C GLN A 79 3.65 2.48 14.56
N GLN A 80 3.19 3.29 15.50
CA GLN A 80 2.10 2.90 16.41
C GLN A 80 0.79 2.68 15.65
N MET A 81 0.45 3.57 14.71
CA MET A 81 -0.72 3.39 13.84
C MET A 81 -0.67 2.03 13.11
N VAL A 82 0.47 1.69 12.52
CA VAL A 82 0.64 0.40 11.82
C VAL A 82 0.51 -0.78 12.78
N ILE A 83 1.08 -0.70 13.98
CA ILE A 83 0.95 -1.72 15.02
C ILE A 83 -0.52 -1.92 15.40
N ASP A 84 -1.25 -0.81 15.64
CA ASP A 84 -2.65 -0.85 16.04
C ASP A 84 -3.56 -1.49 14.97
N PHE A 85 -3.28 -1.23 13.67
CA PHE A 85 -4.04 -1.84 12.58
C PHE A 85 -3.68 -3.30 12.31
N THR A 86 -2.42 -3.67 12.45
CA THR A 86 -1.93 -5.01 12.09
C THR A 86 -1.92 -5.99 13.27
N GLY A 87 -1.96 -5.50 14.50
CA GLY A 87 -1.79 -6.29 15.70
C GLY A 87 -0.37 -6.84 15.91
N MET A 88 0.59 -6.43 15.06
CA MET A 88 1.98 -6.87 15.16
C MET A 88 2.72 -6.17 16.31
N ASP A 89 3.83 -6.75 16.77
CA ASP A 89 4.57 -6.24 17.93
C ASP A 89 5.39 -4.99 17.61
N ILE A 90 5.89 -4.86 16.39
CA ILE A 90 6.77 -3.77 15.97
C ILE A 90 6.57 -3.40 14.50
N ALA A 91 6.65 -2.10 14.19
CA ALA A 91 6.63 -1.57 12.84
C ALA A 91 7.83 -0.65 12.56
N ASN A 92 8.23 -0.52 11.30
CA ASN A 92 9.26 0.42 10.88
C ASN A 92 8.69 1.82 10.60
N ALA A 93 9.59 2.78 10.39
CA ALA A 93 9.25 4.16 10.09
C ALA A 93 9.08 4.43 8.58
N SER A 94 8.53 3.49 7.85
CA SER A 94 8.13 3.41 6.45
C SER A 94 9.12 2.74 5.49
N LEU A 95 8.57 2.36 4.34
CA LEU A 95 9.26 1.94 3.12
C LEU A 95 8.67 2.70 1.91
N LEU A 96 9.09 2.34 0.69
CA LEU A 96 8.70 3.04 -0.53
C LEU A 96 7.23 2.77 -0.90
N ASP A 97 6.92 1.51 -1.21
CA ASP A 97 5.60 1.04 -1.64
C ASP A 97 5.37 -0.42 -1.20
N GLU A 98 4.16 -0.94 -1.41
CA GLU A 98 3.79 -2.31 -1.04
C GLU A 98 4.70 -3.36 -1.70
N GLY A 99 4.98 -3.23 -3.00
CA GLY A 99 5.83 -4.19 -3.72
C GLY A 99 7.23 -4.26 -3.12
N THR A 100 7.83 -3.11 -2.81
CA THR A 100 9.13 -3.04 -2.12
C THR A 100 9.05 -3.64 -0.72
N ALA A 101 7.99 -3.35 0.04
CA ALA A 101 7.82 -3.90 1.38
C ALA A 101 7.67 -5.43 1.37
N ALA A 102 6.93 -5.97 0.40
CA ALA A 102 6.79 -7.41 0.19
C ALA A 102 8.12 -8.07 -0.20
N ALA A 103 8.89 -7.44 -1.08
CA ALA A 103 10.23 -7.92 -1.43
C ALA A 103 11.21 -7.85 -0.25
N GLU A 104 11.12 -6.84 0.60
CA GLU A 104 11.91 -6.75 1.84
C GLU A 104 11.47 -7.82 2.87
N ALA A 105 10.19 -8.18 2.91
CA ALA A 105 9.69 -9.28 3.74
C ALA A 105 10.25 -10.64 3.26
N MET A 106 10.32 -10.86 1.95
CA MET A 106 11.03 -11.99 1.36
C MET A 106 12.51 -12.00 1.79
N GLY A 107 13.19 -10.85 1.67
CA GLY A 107 14.60 -10.71 2.05
C GLY A 107 14.85 -10.94 3.55
N LEU A 108 13.96 -10.46 4.43
CA LEU A 108 14.02 -10.76 5.87
C LEU A 108 13.86 -12.27 6.09
N SER A 109 12.85 -12.87 5.50
CA SER A 109 12.56 -14.30 5.64
C SER A 109 13.75 -15.15 5.17
N TYR A 110 14.40 -14.77 4.06
CA TYR A 110 15.61 -15.41 3.56
C TYR A 110 16.77 -15.33 4.56
N ARG A 111 17.01 -14.16 5.16
CA ARG A 111 18.10 -13.96 6.14
C ARG A 111 17.94 -14.77 7.43
N ILE A 112 16.70 -15.01 7.86
CA ILE A 112 16.39 -15.75 9.11
C ILE A 112 16.10 -17.23 8.86
N SER A 113 15.89 -17.62 7.60
CA SER A 113 15.63 -19.01 7.24
C SER A 113 16.83 -19.88 7.51
N LYS A 114 16.56 -21.08 8.02
CA LYS A 114 17.55 -22.17 8.15
C LYS A 114 17.42 -23.20 7.01
N SER A 115 16.46 -23.00 6.11
CA SER A 115 16.21 -23.91 4.98
C SER A 115 17.27 -23.70 3.90
N GLU A 116 17.77 -24.80 3.35
CA GLU A 116 18.60 -24.79 2.14
C GLU A 116 17.77 -24.59 0.89
N ASN A 117 16.44 -24.78 0.98
CA ASN A 117 15.50 -24.59 -0.11
C ASN A 117 15.31 -23.10 -0.38
N LYS A 118 15.64 -22.65 -1.60
CA LYS A 118 15.57 -21.25 -2.03
C LYS A 118 14.24 -20.90 -2.69
N LYS A 119 13.13 -21.51 -2.26
CA LYS A 119 11.81 -21.30 -2.83
C LYS A 119 10.97 -20.33 -2.02
N VAL A 120 10.25 -19.48 -2.72
CA VAL A 120 9.31 -18.51 -2.15
C VAL A 120 7.96 -18.67 -2.86
N PHE A 121 6.91 -18.87 -2.08
CA PHE A 121 5.55 -18.89 -2.60
C PHE A 121 4.97 -17.48 -2.63
N VAL A 122 4.32 -17.10 -3.74
CA VAL A 122 3.59 -15.85 -3.88
C VAL A 122 2.20 -16.17 -4.40
N SER A 123 1.17 -15.79 -3.66
CA SER A 123 -0.20 -15.98 -4.11
C SER A 123 -0.46 -15.23 -5.43
N LYS A 124 -1.12 -15.88 -6.38
CA LYS A 124 -1.61 -15.26 -7.60
C LYS A 124 -2.60 -14.12 -7.33
N ASN A 125 -3.14 -14.06 -6.10
CA ASN A 125 -4.05 -13.02 -5.63
C ASN A 125 -3.32 -11.77 -5.13
N CYS A 126 -1.98 -11.73 -5.11
CA CYS A 126 -1.21 -10.50 -4.91
C CYS A 126 -1.40 -9.55 -6.10
N HIS A 127 -1.21 -8.25 -5.85
CA HIS A 127 -1.24 -7.28 -6.93
C HIS A 127 -0.13 -7.58 -7.97
N PRO A 128 -0.41 -7.49 -9.28
CA PRO A 128 0.57 -7.83 -10.32
C PRO A 128 1.91 -7.11 -10.15
N GLN A 129 1.89 -5.80 -9.85
CA GLN A 129 3.12 -5.03 -9.63
C GLN A 129 3.90 -5.52 -8.40
N THR A 130 3.23 -5.99 -7.35
CA THR A 130 3.87 -6.58 -6.17
C THR A 130 4.59 -7.87 -6.54
N ILE A 131 3.95 -8.73 -7.33
CA ILE A 131 4.56 -9.97 -7.85
C ILE A 131 5.81 -9.66 -8.69
N ASP A 132 5.74 -8.66 -9.57
CA ASP A 132 6.87 -8.30 -10.45
C ASP A 132 8.05 -7.72 -9.68
N VAL A 133 7.80 -6.90 -8.65
CA VAL A 133 8.88 -6.39 -7.76
C VAL A 133 9.52 -7.54 -6.97
N ILE A 134 8.72 -8.47 -6.45
CA ILE A 134 9.24 -9.66 -5.75
C ILE A 134 10.16 -10.47 -6.67
N LYS A 135 9.72 -10.77 -7.91
CA LYS A 135 10.55 -11.50 -8.90
C LYS A 135 11.85 -10.78 -9.19
N THR A 136 11.80 -9.47 -9.45
CA THR A 136 12.98 -8.64 -9.73
C THR A 136 14.00 -8.66 -8.57
N ARG A 137 13.51 -8.65 -7.34
CA ARG A 137 14.36 -8.67 -6.13
C ARG A 137 14.83 -10.08 -5.76
N ALA A 138 14.14 -11.13 -6.18
CA ALA A 138 14.49 -12.53 -5.96
C ALA A 138 15.64 -13.00 -6.86
N GLU A 139 15.66 -12.54 -8.10
CA GLU A 139 16.63 -12.97 -9.13
C GLU A 139 18.09 -12.85 -8.67
N PRO A 140 18.61 -11.69 -8.20
CA PRO A 140 20.00 -11.56 -7.76
C PRO A 140 20.31 -12.36 -6.49
N LEU A 141 19.30 -12.81 -5.73
CA LEU A 141 19.46 -13.65 -4.55
C LEU A 141 19.45 -15.16 -4.91
N GLY A 142 19.18 -15.50 -6.19
CA GLY A 142 19.01 -16.87 -6.65
C GLY A 142 17.82 -17.56 -6.00
N LEU A 143 16.72 -16.82 -5.71
CA LEU A 143 15.49 -17.35 -5.15
C LEU A 143 14.52 -17.74 -6.27
N GLU A 144 13.92 -18.91 -6.16
CA GLU A 144 12.86 -19.38 -7.05
C GLU A 144 11.50 -18.87 -6.57
N ILE A 145 10.76 -18.17 -7.45
CA ILE A 145 9.43 -17.66 -7.13
C ILE A 145 8.37 -18.57 -7.73
N ILE A 146 7.55 -19.16 -6.86
CA ILE A 146 6.38 -19.97 -7.21
C ILE A 146 5.14 -19.09 -7.09
N VAL A 147 4.60 -18.63 -8.23
CA VAL A 147 3.31 -17.92 -8.24
C VAL A 147 2.19 -18.92 -8.42
N GLY A 148 1.28 -19.01 -7.45
CA GLY A 148 0.28 -20.07 -7.47
C GLY A 148 -0.96 -19.79 -6.61
N ASP A 149 -1.77 -20.82 -6.51
CA ASP A 149 -2.97 -20.88 -5.68
C ASP A 149 -2.59 -21.36 -4.27
N GLU A 150 -2.89 -20.55 -3.26
CA GLU A 150 -2.53 -20.84 -1.86
C GLU A 150 -3.13 -22.13 -1.31
N ASP A 151 -4.25 -22.60 -1.87
CA ASP A 151 -4.87 -23.84 -1.44
C ASP A 151 -4.19 -25.09 -2.01
N LYS A 152 -3.58 -24.94 -3.21
CA LYS A 152 -3.13 -26.07 -4.04
C LYS A 152 -1.62 -26.18 -4.15
N ASP A 153 -0.91 -25.04 -4.17
CA ASP A 153 0.46 -24.99 -4.64
C ASP A 153 1.52 -24.83 -3.53
N ILE A 154 1.11 -24.71 -2.27
CA ILE A 154 2.00 -24.80 -1.10
C ILE A 154 2.15 -26.27 -0.72
N LYS A 155 3.23 -26.91 -1.21
CA LYS A 155 3.42 -28.39 -1.11
C LYS A 155 4.77 -28.83 -0.58
N GLU A 156 5.71 -27.92 -0.42
CA GLU A 156 7.10 -28.23 -0.07
C GLU A 156 7.69 -27.13 0.80
N ASP A 157 8.88 -27.36 1.36
CA ASP A 157 9.59 -26.35 2.16
C ASP A 157 9.83 -25.07 1.36
N ILE A 158 9.45 -23.95 1.95
CA ILE A 158 9.59 -22.60 1.40
C ILE A 158 10.19 -21.66 2.42
N ILE A 159 10.90 -20.64 1.96
CA ILE A 159 11.44 -19.58 2.83
C ILE A 159 10.30 -18.74 3.41
N CYS A 160 9.36 -18.36 2.55
CA CYS A 160 8.14 -17.65 2.94
C CYS A 160 7.02 -17.85 1.93
N GLY A 161 5.80 -17.61 2.39
CA GLY A 161 4.61 -17.47 1.56
C GLY A 161 4.05 -16.06 1.69
N ILE A 162 3.86 -15.39 0.56
CA ILE A 162 3.31 -14.03 0.49
C ILE A 162 1.87 -14.11 -0.01
N LEU A 163 0.94 -13.65 0.82
CA LEU A 163 -0.50 -13.67 0.58
C LEU A 163 -1.03 -12.22 0.51
N GLN A 164 -2.16 -12.00 -0.16
CA GLN A 164 -2.81 -10.68 -0.27
C GLN A 164 -4.17 -10.68 0.43
N TYR A 165 -4.47 -9.62 1.19
CA TYR A 165 -5.69 -9.51 2.00
C TYR A 165 -6.23 -8.06 2.08
N PRO A 166 -7.34 -7.73 1.40
CA PRO A 166 -8.07 -8.51 0.40
C PRO A 166 -7.26 -8.83 -0.86
N GLY A 167 -7.70 -9.84 -1.63
CA GLY A 167 -7.06 -10.24 -2.87
C GLY A 167 -7.16 -9.18 -3.97
N THR A 168 -6.30 -9.28 -5.00
CA THR A 168 -6.25 -8.29 -6.10
C THR A 168 -7.54 -8.19 -6.91
N LEU A 169 -8.39 -9.21 -6.87
CA LEU A 169 -9.71 -9.22 -7.50
C LEU A 169 -10.84 -8.78 -6.56
N GLY A 170 -10.48 -8.37 -5.34
CA GLY A 170 -11.38 -7.84 -4.32
C GLY A 170 -11.92 -8.87 -3.33
N ASP A 171 -11.66 -10.16 -3.56
CA ASP A 171 -12.14 -11.23 -2.71
C ASP A 171 -11.50 -11.17 -1.30
N ILE A 172 -12.34 -11.39 -0.30
CA ILE A 172 -11.90 -11.58 1.08
C ILE A 172 -11.97 -13.08 1.38
N LYS A 173 -10.81 -13.71 1.43
CA LYS A 173 -10.63 -15.09 1.82
C LYS A 173 -9.90 -15.13 3.16
N ASP A 174 -10.32 -15.97 4.09
CA ASP A 174 -9.59 -16.18 5.35
C ASP A 174 -8.26 -16.87 5.04
N PRO A 175 -7.10 -16.24 5.28
CA PRO A 175 -5.80 -16.82 4.94
C PRO A 175 -5.26 -17.79 5.98
N SER A 176 -5.97 -18.06 7.07
CA SER A 176 -5.46 -18.83 8.22
C SER A 176 -5.02 -20.24 7.84
N GLU A 177 -5.74 -20.91 6.93
CA GLU A 177 -5.35 -22.24 6.47
C GLU A 177 -4.06 -22.18 5.63
N ALA A 178 -3.93 -21.22 4.73
CA ALA A 178 -2.72 -21.01 3.94
C ALA A 178 -1.52 -20.66 4.84
N ILE A 179 -1.71 -19.80 5.83
CA ILE A 179 -0.70 -19.47 6.85
C ILE A 179 -0.25 -20.72 7.61
N SER A 180 -1.19 -21.56 8.02
CA SER A 180 -0.88 -22.83 8.70
C SER A 180 -0.08 -23.79 7.80
N LYS A 181 -0.40 -23.85 6.50
CA LYS A 181 0.39 -24.62 5.53
C LYS A 181 1.81 -24.06 5.37
N ILE A 182 1.96 -22.74 5.26
CA ILE A 182 3.27 -22.08 5.17
C ILE A 182 4.13 -22.45 6.39
N HIS A 183 3.57 -22.36 7.60
CA HIS A 183 4.28 -22.73 8.83
C HIS A 183 4.64 -24.22 8.88
N LYS A 184 3.75 -25.10 8.42
CA LYS A 184 4.02 -26.54 8.33
C LYS A 184 5.24 -26.85 7.44
N PHE A 185 5.48 -26.04 6.43
CA PHE A 185 6.63 -26.11 5.54
C PHE A 185 7.76 -25.14 5.94
N ASN A 186 7.89 -24.85 7.23
CA ASN A 186 8.94 -24.01 7.82
C ASN A 186 9.07 -22.58 7.28
N GLY A 187 8.12 -22.14 6.44
CA GLY A 187 8.10 -20.82 5.85
C GLY A 187 7.61 -19.74 6.81
N LYS A 188 7.92 -18.48 6.50
CA LYS A 188 7.35 -17.31 7.17
C LYS A 188 6.11 -16.83 6.40
N ALA A 189 5.02 -16.60 7.11
CA ALA A 189 3.78 -16.10 6.52
C ALA A 189 3.81 -14.58 6.45
N VAL A 190 3.80 -14.03 5.22
CA VAL A 190 3.76 -12.61 4.93
C VAL A 190 2.36 -12.27 4.42
N LEU A 191 1.70 -11.29 5.05
CA LEU A 191 0.38 -10.81 4.62
C LEU A 191 0.49 -9.39 4.10
N ALA A 192 0.33 -9.22 2.76
CA ALA A 192 0.16 -7.92 2.15
C ALA A 192 -1.29 -7.48 2.34
N CYS A 193 -1.53 -6.36 3.03
CA CYS A 193 -2.86 -5.99 3.46
C CYS A 193 -3.16 -4.49 3.33
N ASP A 194 -4.44 -4.19 3.26
CA ASP A 194 -4.96 -2.84 3.17
C ASP A 194 -5.38 -2.32 4.55
N LEU A 195 -4.75 -1.24 5.04
CA LEU A 195 -5.02 -0.68 6.37
C LEU A 195 -6.48 -0.27 6.57
N LEU A 196 -7.16 0.25 5.54
CA LEU A 196 -8.56 0.64 5.70
C LEU A 196 -9.48 -0.58 5.78
N ALA A 197 -9.17 -1.65 5.05
CA ALA A 197 -9.89 -2.91 5.16
C ALA A 197 -9.73 -3.53 6.57
N LEU A 198 -8.54 -3.41 7.17
CA LEU A 198 -8.28 -3.89 8.54
C LEU A 198 -9.11 -3.16 9.61
N ALA A 199 -9.68 -1.98 9.32
CA ALA A 199 -10.66 -1.36 10.24
C ALA A 199 -11.97 -2.19 10.38
N LYS A 200 -12.19 -3.19 9.53
CA LYS A 200 -13.37 -4.08 9.51
C LYS A 200 -13.04 -5.57 9.54
N LEU A 201 -11.82 -5.94 9.18
CA LEU A 201 -11.39 -7.33 9.04
C LEU A 201 -10.48 -7.73 10.22
N LYS A 202 -10.26 -9.04 10.38
CA LYS A 202 -9.28 -9.55 11.33
C LYS A 202 -7.88 -9.03 10.99
N THR A 203 -7.11 -8.73 12.02
CA THR A 203 -5.73 -8.27 11.86
C THR A 203 -4.80 -9.39 11.38
N PRO A 204 -3.69 -9.06 10.70
CA PRO A 204 -2.64 -10.04 10.36
C PRO A 204 -2.17 -10.89 11.56
N ALA A 205 -2.02 -10.28 12.74
CA ALA A 205 -1.62 -11.01 13.95
C ALA A 205 -2.67 -12.04 14.40
N GLU A 206 -3.97 -11.66 14.39
CA GLU A 206 -5.07 -12.59 14.71
C GLU A 206 -5.14 -13.76 13.72
N LEU A 207 -4.75 -13.54 12.48
CA LEU A 207 -4.69 -14.56 11.42
C LEU A 207 -3.43 -15.42 11.50
N GLY A 208 -2.47 -15.09 12.37
CA GLY A 208 -1.24 -15.85 12.59
C GLY A 208 -0.07 -15.49 11.67
N ALA A 209 -0.15 -14.39 10.93
CA ALA A 209 0.96 -13.94 10.08
C ALA A 209 2.23 -13.61 10.89
N ASP A 210 3.40 -13.78 10.29
CA ASP A 210 4.69 -13.41 10.88
C ASP A 210 5.08 -11.97 10.53
N ILE A 211 4.68 -11.52 9.33
CA ILE A 211 4.99 -10.21 8.78
C ILE A 211 3.75 -9.64 8.10
N ALA A 212 3.47 -8.37 8.34
CA ALA A 212 2.45 -7.61 7.64
C ALA A 212 3.09 -6.47 6.84
N VAL A 213 2.71 -6.31 5.58
CA VAL A 213 3.17 -5.25 4.68
C VAL A 213 2.00 -4.63 3.94
N GLY A 214 2.18 -3.45 3.38
CA GLY A 214 1.16 -2.79 2.57
C GLY A 214 1.47 -1.33 2.33
N SER A 215 0.52 -0.61 1.71
CA SER A 215 0.61 0.82 1.46
C SER A 215 -0.25 1.61 2.44
N SER A 216 0.26 2.74 2.94
CA SER A 216 -0.52 3.72 3.69
C SER A 216 -1.07 4.86 2.82
N GLN A 217 -0.96 4.75 1.49
CA GLN A 217 -1.32 5.81 0.54
C GLN A 217 -2.74 6.32 0.74
N ARG A 218 -3.70 5.43 0.98
CA ARG A 218 -5.11 5.82 1.15
C ARG A 218 -5.40 6.58 2.46
N PHE A 219 -4.41 6.76 3.32
CA PHE A 219 -4.50 7.59 4.52
C PHE A 219 -4.00 9.01 4.22
N GLY A 220 -4.76 9.72 3.39
CA GLY A 220 -4.58 11.14 3.11
C GLY A 220 -3.47 11.48 2.11
N ILE A 221 -2.81 10.52 1.47
CA ILE A 221 -1.76 10.79 0.48
C ILE A 221 -2.38 10.85 -0.91
N PRO A 222 -2.29 11.98 -1.64
CA PRO A 222 -2.73 12.05 -3.03
C PRO A 222 -2.02 11.01 -3.90
N MET A 223 -2.68 10.46 -4.91
CA MET A 223 -2.05 9.52 -5.86
C MET A 223 -0.84 10.11 -6.60
N GLY A 224 -0.78 11.44 -6.76
CA GLY A 224 0.40 12.18 -7.24
C GLY A 224 0.95 11.69 -8.58
N TYR A 225 0.10 11.23 -9.49
CA TYR A 225 0.49 10.69 -10.81
C TYR A 225 1.49 9.51 -10.73
N GLY A 226 1.40 8.71 -9.70
CA GLY A 226 2.23 7.53 -9.51
C GLY A 226 3.17 7.59 -8.30
N GLY A 227 2.99 8.56 -7.44
CA GLY A 227 3.73 8.65 -6.19
C GLY A 227 4.48 9.96 -5.99
N PRO A 228 5.31 10.04 -4.94
CA PRO A 228 5.69 8.95 -4.04
C PRO A 228 4.59 8.54 -3.05
N HIS A 229 4.72 7.35 -2.46
CA HIS A 229 3.82 6.80 -1.45
C HIS A 229 4.60 6.41 -0.19
N ALA A 230 3.92 5.89 0.84
CA ALA A 230 4.57 5.31 2.00
C ALA A 230 4.01 3.91 2.24
N ALA A 231 4.90 2.93 2.28
CA ALA A 231 4.57 1.58 2.69
C ALA A 231 4.86 1.36 4.17
N PHE A 232 4.26 0.35 4.73
CA PHE A 232 4.55 -0.12 6.08
C PHE A 232 5.10 -1.54 6.05
N PHE A 233 5.83 -1.85 7.12
CA PHE A 233 6.34 -3.18 7.42
C PHE A 233 6.22 -3.38 8.92
N ALA A 234 5.48 -4.39 9.32
CA ALA A 234 5.32 -4.76 10.72
C ALA A 234 5.57 -6.26 10.92
N THR A 235 6.06 -6.65 12.09
CA THR A 235 6.43 -8.03 12.36
C THR A 235 6.44 -8.33 13.86
N LYS A 236 6.67 -9.61 14.21
CA LYS A 236 6.89 -10.06 15.59
C LYS A 236 8.20 -9.50 16.16
N ASP A 237 8.26 -9.23 17.45
CA ASP A 237 9.42 -8.64 18.13
C ASP A 237 10.71 -9.46 17.94
N GLU A 238 10.61 -10.78 17.84
CA GLU A 238 11.75 -11.66 17.60
C GLU A 238 12.54 -11.35 16.32
N TYR A 239 11.88 -10.75 15.29
CA TYR A 239 12.51 -10.41 14.01
C TYR A 239 13.04 -8.98 13.91
N LYS A 240 12.89 -8.16 14.94
CA LYS A 240 13.25 -6.73 14.94
C LYS A 240 14.70 -6.44 14.51
N ARG A 241 15.63 -7.36 14.78
CA ARG A 241 17.06 -7.22 14.40
C ARG A 241 17.31 -7.48 12.92
N SER A 242 16.41 -8.17 12.23
CA SER A 242 16.46 -8.46 10.79
C SER A 242 15.49 -7.62 9.97
N MET A 243 14.72 -6.76 10.63
CA MET A 243 13.70 -5.90 10.01
C MET A 243 14.34 -4.85 9.10
N PRO A 244 13.83 -4.62 7.88
CA PRO A 244 14.30 -3.56 6.99
C PRO A 244 13.82 -2.18 7.44
N GLY A 245 14.45 -1.14 6.92
CA GLY A 245 14.07 0.24 7.18
C GLY A 245 14.45 0.72 8.59
N ARG A 246 14.08 1.95 8.88
CA ARG A 246 14.41 2.61 10.16
C ARG A 246 13.36 2.34 11.20
N ILE A 247 13.78 2.36 12.44
CA ILE A 247 12.92 2.25 13.62
C ILE A 247 13.19 3.45 14.50
N VAL A 248 12.15 4.17 14.89
CA VAL A 248 12.21 5.22 15.89
C VAL A 248 11.93 4.62 17.26
N GLY A 249 12.71 5.00 18.24
CA GLY A 249 12.56 4.57 19.63
C GLY A 249 12.50 5.75 20.59
N VAL A 250 11.92 5.50 21.75
CA VAL A 250 11.87 6.43 22.87
C VAL A 250 13.14 6.28 23.71
N SER A 251 13.74 7.40 24.07
CA SER A 251 14.92 7.53 24.92
C SER A 251 14.73 8.67 25.92
N VAL A 252 15.80 9.03 26.59
CA VAL A 252 15.86 10.20 27.46
C VAL A 252 17.03 11.09 27.06
N ASP A 253 16.88 12.40 27.24
CA ASP A 253 17.98 13.36 27.06
C ASP A 253 18.91 13.38 28.29
N ARG A 254 19.94 14.22 28.25
CA ARG A 254 20.90 14.38 29.36
C ARG A 254 20.26 14.88 30.68
N HIS A 255 19.04 15.42 30.61
CA HIS A 255 18.29 15.91 31.77
C HIS A 255 17.22 14.92 32.24
N GLY A 256 17.16 13.70 31.64
CA GLY A 256 16.16 12.67 31.95
C GLY A 256 14.79 12.93 31.33
N LYS A 257 14.65 13.92 30.43
CA LYS A 257 13.38 14.18 29.72
C LYS A 257 13.23 13.23 28.54
N LYS A 258 11.97 12.87 28.21
CA LYS A 258 11.62 12.04 27.04
C LYS A 258 12.21 12.64 25.78
N ALA A 259 12.88 11.81 25.00
CA ALA A 259 13.47 12.15 23.71
C ALA A 259 13.30 11.01 22.71
N TYR A 260 13.40 11.30 21.43
CA TYR A 260 13.28 10.32 20.35
C TYR A 260 14.59 10.19 19.59
N ARG A 261 14.85 8.99 19.09
CA ARG A 261 16.03 8.69 18.29
C ARG A 261 15.78 7.51 17.36
N LEU A 262 16.64 7.35 16.34
CA LEU A 262 16.67 6.10 15.59
C LEU A 262 17.22 4.97 16.49
N ALA A 263 16.51 3.85 16.47
CA ALA A 263 16.83 2.66 17.25
C ALA A 263 17.45 1.57 16.35
N LEU A 264 18.25 0.67 16.96
CA LEU A 264 18.88 -0.47 16.27
C LEU A 264 19.66 -0.08 15.00
N GLN A 265 20.33 1.06 14.99
CA GLN A 265 21.06 1.62 13.85
C GLN A 265 22.18 0.72 13.30
N THR A 266 22.67 -0.24 14.09
CA THR A 266 23.68 -1.22 13.64
C THR A 266 23.22 -2.07 12.45
N ARG A 267 21.94 -2.07 12.11
CA ARG A 267 21.37 -2.76 10.95
C ARG A 267 21.49 -1.92 9.66
N GLU A 268 21.73 -0.62 9.78
CA GLU A 268 21.58 0.34 8.70
C GLU A 268 22.81 0.46 7.82
N GLN A 269 22.59 0.86 6.56
CA GLN A 269 23.61 0.93 5.51
C GLN A 269 24.77 1.87 5.86
N HIS A 270 24.52 3.01 6.50
CA HIS A 270 25.55 3.98 6.87
C HIS A 270 26.53 3.44 7.93
N ILE A 271 26.16 2.37 8.64
CA ILE A 271 27.03 1.69 9.62
C ILE A 271 27.61 0.41 9.05
N ARG A 272 26.79 -0.49 8.51
CA ARG A 272 27.19 -1.83 8.06
C ARG A 272 27.58 -1.94 6.59
N ARG A 273 27.35 -0.91 5.80
CA ARG A 273 27.65 -0.86 4.35
C ARG A 273 27.02 -2.06 3.61
N ASP A 274 27.84 -2.87 2.95
CA ASP A 274 27.45 -4.09 2.22
C ASP A 274 26.79 -5.17 3.09
N LYS A 275 27.06 -5.17 4.39
CA LYS A 275 26.48 -6.09 5.39
C LYS A 275 25.21 -5.57 6.05
N ALA A 276 24.64 -4.47 5.56
CA ALA A 276 23.39 -3.93 6.07
C ALA A 276 22.22 -4.91 5.90
N THR A 277 21.26 -4.84 6.81
CA THR A 277 20.03 -5.66 6.75
C THR A 277 19.21 -5.34 5.49
N SER A 278 19.24 -4.07 5.06
CA SER A 278 18.59 -3.59 3.84
C SER A 278 19.40 -2.43 3.28
N ASN A 279 19.47 -2.33 1.95
CA ASN A 279 20.13 -1.23 1.26
C ASN A 279 19.19 -0.05 0.97
N ILE A 280 18.01 -0.02 1.58
CA ILE A 280 17.11 1.12 1.49
C ILE A 280 17.70 2.29 2.27
N CYS A 281 18.18 3.30 1.53
CA CYS A 281 18.80 4.49 2.11
C CYS A 281 17.72 5.47 2.63
N THR A 282 16.68 5.73 1.87
CA THR A 282 15.67 6.75 2.15
C THR A 282 14.31 6.11 2.38
N ALA A 283 13.67 6.45 3.50
CA ALA A 283 12.27 6.15 3.76
C ALA A 283 11.39 7.32 3.31
N GLN A 284 10.09 7.07 3.10
CA GLN A 284 9.10 8.08 2.72
C GLN A 284 8.61 8.87 3.96
N ALA A 285 9.52 9.62 4.60
CA ALA A 285 9.27 10.26 5.89
C ALA A 285 8.06 11.21 5.86
N LEU A 286 8.00 12.15 4.90
CA LEU A 286 6.91 13.12 4.81
C LEU A 286 5.55 12.42 4.64
N LEU A 287 5.46 11.42 3.78
CA LEU A 287 4.21 10.73 3.49
C LEU A 287 3.77 9.81 4.64
N ALA A 288 4.71 9.21 5.36
CA ALA A 288 4.42 8.49 6.60
C ALA A 288 3.84 9.43 7.67
N ILE A 289 4.40 10.63 7.78
CA ILE A 289 3.90 11.68 8.69
C ILE A 289 2.48 12.12 8.29
N VAL A 290 2.21 12.30 6.98
CA VAL A 290 0.85 12.60 6.48
C VAL A 290 -0.13 11.49 6.84
N SER A 291 0.25 10.23 6.66
CA SER A 291 -0.61 9.07 7.01
C SER A 291 -0.90 9.00 8.51
N ALA A 292 0.11 9.21 9.35
CA ALA A 292 -0.07 9.27 10.79
C ALA A 292 -0.98 10.44 11.20
N ALA A 293 -0.75 11.64 10.61
CA ALA A 293 -1.59 12.81 10.86
C ALA A 293 -3.04 12.60 10.41
N TYR A 294 -3.27 11.90 9.30
CA TYR A 294 -4.61 11.51 8.82
C TYR A 294 -5.32 10.61 9.84
N ALA A 295 -4.62 9.60 10.35
CA ALA A 295 -5.18 8.71 11.37
C ALA A 295 -5.51 9.46 12.67
N VAL A 296 -4.64 10.36 13.12
CA VAL A 296 -4.87 11.22 14.29
C VAL A 296 -6.05 12.17 14.07
N TYR A 297 -6.15 12.76 12.86
CA TYR A 297 -7.23 13.70 12.51
C TYR A 297 -8.61 13.04 12.55
N HIS A 298 -8.74 11.85 11.99
CA HIS A 298 -10.02 11.13 11.93
C HIS A 298 -10.31 10.35 13.22
N GLY A 299 -9.28 9.91 13.91
CA GLY A 299 -9.40 9.01 15.05
C GLY A 299 -9.98 7.63 14.68
N PRO A 300 -10.04 6.69 15.62
CA PRO A 300 -10.51 5.32 15.34
C PRO A 300 -11.93 5.29 14.77
N GLN A 301 -12.83 6.13 15.30
CA GLN A 301 -14.22 6.19 14.86
C GLN A 301 -14.37 6.77 13.46
N GLY A 302 -13.56 7.80 13.11
CA GLY A 302 -13.57 8.39 11.77
C GLY A 302 -13.07 7.42 10.72
N ILE A 303 -11.96 6.73 10.98
CA ILE A 303 -11.41 5.70 10.07
C ILE A 303 -12.43 4.55 9.86
N LYS A 304 -13.03 4.06 10.94
CA LYS A 304 -14.07 3.04 10.86
C LYS A 304 -15.26 3.49 10.00
N LYS A 305 -15.73 4.72 10.20
CA LYS A 305 -16.82 5.30 9.41
C LYS A 305 -16.46 5.43 7.93
N ILE A 306 -15.21 5.80 7.59
CA ILE A 306 -14.73 5.84 6.20
C ILE A 306 -14.75 4.43 5.61
N ALA A 307 -14.23 3.43 6.33
CA ALA A 307 -14.24 2.04 5.88
C ALA A 307 -15.67 1.50 5.66
N GLU A 308 -16.57 1.80 6.57
CA GLU A 308 -17.99 1.43 6.47
C GLU A 308 -18.65 2.08 5.24
N SER A 309 -18.43 3.38 5.01
CA SER A 309 -18.97 4.12 3.86
C SER A 309 -18.50 3.52 2.53
N VAL A 310 -17.21 3.25 2.41
CA VAL A 310 -16.62 2.64 1.20
C VAL A 310 -17.22 1.24 0.97
N SER A 311 -17.21 0.40 1.99
CA SER A 311 -17.76 -0.97 1.90
C SER A 311 -19.26 -0.98 1.58
N GLN A 312 -20.04 -0.08 2.18
CA GLN A 312 -21.48 -0.01 1.92
C GLN A 312 -21.78 0.46 0.49
N LEU A 313 -21.05 1.47 -0.01
CA LEU A 313 -21.20 1.93 -1.38
C LEU A 313 -20.85 0.82 -2.39
N THR A 314 -19.77 0.09 -2.13
CA THR A 314 -19.34 -1.07 -2.94
C THR A 314 -20.40 -2.15 -2.95
N LYS A 315 -20.98 -2.48 -1.78
CA LYS A 315 -22.06 -3.46 -1.65
C LYS A 315 -23.30 -3.03 -2.45
N ASN A 316 -23.72 -1.79 -2.29
CA ASN A 316 -24.89 -1.27 -3.02
C ASN A 316 -24.69 -1.36 -4.54
N PHE A 317 -23.49 -1.05 -5.02
CA PHE A 317 -23.12 -1.19 -6.43
C PHE A 317 -23.16 -2.66 -6.89
N ALA A 318 -22.58 -3.56 -6.13
CA ALA A 318 -22.56 -5.00 -6.40
C ALA A 318 -23.97 -5.59 -6.47
N ASP A 319 -24.85 -5.21 -5.53
CA ASP A 319 -26.24 -5.66 -5.49
C ASP A 319 -27.00 -5.22 -6.75
N LYS A 320 -26.78 -3.99 -7.25
CA LYS A 320 -27.39 -3.50 -8.49
C LYS A 320 -26.86 -4.22 -9.74
N LEU A 321 -25.59 -4.56 -9.77
CA LEU A 321 -25.03 -5.41 -10.83
C LEU A 321 -25.68 -6.78 -10.87
N LYS A 322 -25.84 -7.44 -9.71
CA LYS A 322 -26.50 -8.75 -9.61
C LYS A 322 -27.97 -8.67 -10.05
N GLN A 323 -28.71 -7.64 -9.62
CA GLN A 323 -30.09 -7.38 -10.05
C GLN A 323 -30.20 -7.19 -11.58
N SER A 324 -29.13 -6.69 -12.20
CA SER A 324 -29.04 -6.51 -13.67
C SER A 324 -28.49 -7.75 -14.40
N GLY A 325 -28.32 -8.88 -13.71
CA GLY A 325 -27.94 -10.16 -14.29
C GLY A 325 -26.43 -10.38 -14.44
N TYR A 326 -25.58 -9.55 -13.80
CA TYR A 326 -24.14 -9.79 -13.77
C TYR A 326 -23.76 -10.79 -12.68
N GLU A 327 -22.83 -11.68 -13.00
CA GLU A 327 -22.17 -12.56 -12.05
C GLU A 327 -20.89 -11.89 -11.52
N LEU A 328 -20.67 -11.96 -10.22
CA LEU A 328 -19.47 -11.46 -9.57
C LEU A 328 -18.45 -12.58 -9.37
N TYR A 329 -17.16 -12.22 -9.33
CA TYR A 329 -16.08 -13.16 -9.03
C TYR A 329 -16.16 -13.69 -7.59
N SER A 330 -16.53 -12.83 -6.64
CA SER A 330 -16.75 -13.16 -5.23
C SER A 330 -17.92 -12.38 -4.65
N ASP A 331 -18.60 -12.98 -3.69
CA ASP A 331 -19.67 -12.32 -2.91
C ASP A 331 -19.14 -11.67 -1.63
N ASN A 332 -17.91 -11.99 -1.24
CA ASN A 332 -17.25 -11.44 -0.07
C ASN A 332 -16.12 -10.50 -0.50
N PHE A 333 -16.33 -9.21 -0.32
CA PHE A 333 -15.42 -8.15 -0.75
C PHE A 333 -15.48 -6.93 0.20
N PHE A 334 -14.46 -6.08 0.12
CA PHE A 334 -14.41 -4.83 0.89
C PHE A 334 -14.76 -3.62 0.01
N ASP A 335 -13.89 -3.24 -0.90
CA ASP A 335 -13.98 -2.03 -1.72
C ASP A 335 -13.88 -2.31 -3.23
N THR A 336 -13.56 -3.53 -3.61
CA THR A 336 -13.32 -3.92 -5.00
C THR A 336 -14.24 -5.05 -5.41
N VAL A 337 -14.92 -4.87 -6.56
CA VAL A 337 -15.79 -5.86 -7.16
C VAL A 337 -15.26 -6.24 -8.52
N THR A 338 -15.05 -7.52 -8.76
CA THR A 338 -14.71 -8.08 -10.08
C THR A 338 -15.95 -8.71 -10.69
N VAL A 339 -16.30 -8.28 -11.90
CA VAL A 339 -17.53 -8.62 -12.62
C VAL A 339 -17.18 -9.48 -13.81
N LYS A 340 -17.87 -10.61 -13.99
CA LYS A 340 -17.82 -11.42 -15.20
C LYS A 340 -18.65 -10.74 -16.28
N THR A 341 -18.00 -10.15 -17.24
CA THR A 341 -18.62 -9.35 -18.31
C THR A 341 -18.66 -10.08 -19.66
N LEU A 342 -17.91 -11.19 -19.76
CA LEU A 342 -17.86 -12.08 -20.92
C LEU A 342 -17.65 -11.29 -22.23
N ASP A 343 -18.46 -11.53 -23.24
CA ASP A 343 -18.47 -10.86 -24.55
C ASP A 343 -18.69 -9.34 -24.48
N LYS A 344 -19.21 -8.81 -23.37
CA LYS A 344 -19.46 -7.37 -23.16
C LYS A 344 -18.25 -6.59 -22.66
N THR A 345 -17.15 -7.26 -22.32
CA THR A 345 -15.96 -6.65 -21.64
C THR A 345 -15.43 -5.45 -22.41
N GLU A 346 -15.12 -5.59 -23.70
CA GLU A 346 -14.56 -4.51 -24.51
C GLU A 346 -15.53 -3.34 -24.66
N LYS A 347 -16.81 -3.62 -24.84
CA LYS A 347 -17.84 -2.58 -24.99
C LYS A 347 -17.97 -1.75 -23.72
N ILE A 348 -18.03 -2.40 -22.55
CA ILE A 348 -18.15 -1.72 -21.25
C ILE A 348 -16.87 -0.93 -20.96
N TYR A 349 -15.68 -1.54 -21.20
CA TYR A 349 -14.41 -0.88 -20.99
C TYR A 349 -14.25 0.39 -21.83
N LYS A 350 -14.58 0.31 -23.12
CA LYS A 350 -14.57 1.47 -24.02
C LYS A 350 -15.56 2.55 -23.59
N ASN A 351 -16.79 2.16 -23.22
CA ASN A 351 -17.80 3.08 -22.72
C ASN A 351 -17.33 3.81 -21.45
N ALA A 352 -16.59 3.15 -20.56
CA ALA A 352 -15.98 3.78 -19.40
C ALA A 352 -14.97 4.85 -19.81
N LEU A 353 -14.04 4.54 -20.72
CA LEU A 353 -13.06 5.48 -21.22
C LEU A 353 -13.67 6.69 -21.92
N ASP A 354 -14.71 6.48 -22.74
CA ASP A 354 -15.44 7.54 -23.43
C ASP A 354 -16.13 8.51 -22.46
N GLN A 355 -16.49 8.03 -21.26
CA GLN A 355 -17.06 8.83 -20.17
C GLN A 355 -16.03 9.35 -19.15
N GLY A 356 -14.73 9.25 -19.45
CA GLY A 356 -13.66 9.74 -18.58
C GLY A 356 -13.51 8.93 -17.27
N VAL A 357 -13.79 7.63 -17.34
CA VAL A 357 -13.69 6.71 -16.20
C VAL A 357 -12.69 5.60 -16.51
N ASN A 358 -11.72 5.42 -15.62
CA ASN A 358 -10.78 4.30 -15.66
C ASN A 358 -11.25 3.18 -14.75
N ILE A 359 -11.57 2.03 -15.33
CA ILE A 359 -11.82 0.76 -14.64
C ILE A 359 -10.73 -0.24 -14.99
N ARG A 360 -10.53 -1.25 -14.16
CA ARG A 360 -9.51 -2.27 -14.40
C ARG A 360 -10.03 -3.32 -15.36
N LYS A 361 -9.36 -3.52 -16.49
CA LYS A 361 -9.55 -4.69 -17.34
C LYS A 361 -8.67 -5.82 -16.80
N VAL A 362 -9.30 -6.84 -16.22
CA VAL A 362 -8.59 -8.00 -15.64
C VAL A 362 -8.12 -8.93 -16.76
N ASN A 363 -9.04 -9.29 -17.66
CA ASN A 363 -8.79 -10.10 -18.85
C ASN A 363 -9.88 -9.85 -19.90
N SER A 364 -10.00 -10.75 -20.89
CA SER A 364 -11.02 -10.64 -21.96
C SER A 364 -12.47 -10.82 -21.47
N GLU A 365 -12.70 -11.34 -20.26
CA GLU A 365 -14.02 -11.71 -19.73
C GLU A 365 -14.38 -11.02 -18.43
N MET A 366 -13.45 -10.27 -17.82
CA MET A 366 -13.66 -9.68 -16.50
C MET A 366 -13.16 -8.25 -16.41
N LEU A 367 -13.96 -7.42 -15.74
CA LEU A 367 -13.65 -6.05 -15.34
C LEU A 367 -13.69 -5.94 -13.82
N ALA A 368 -12.80 -5.15 -13.23
CA ALA A 368 -12.83 -4.83 -11.81
C ALA A 368 -13.01 -3.34 -11.56
N VAL A 369 -13.72 -3.03 -10.49
CA VAL A 369 -14.06 -1.67 -10.05
C VAL A 369 -13.77 -1.56 -8.57
N SER A 370 -12.94 -0.57 -8.20
CA SER A 370 -12.58 -0.29 -6.81
C SER A 370 -13.13 1.06 -6.37
N PHE A 371 -13.75 1.07 -5.20
CA PHE A 371 -14.27 2.29 -4.57
C PHE A 371 -13.27 2.83 -3.53
N ASP A 372 -13.32 4.12 -3.31
CA ASP A 372 -12.51 4.82 -2.31
C ASP A 372 -13.34 5.94 -1.65
N GLU A 373 -12.79 6.64 -0.67
CA GLU A 373 -13.52 7.67 0.07
C GLU A 373 -13.95 8.89 -0.78
N ARG A 374 -13.36 9.08 -1.97
CA ARG A 374 -13.74 10.14 -2.92
C ARG A 374 -14.91 9.76 -3.80
N LYS A 375 -15.35 8.52 -3.77
CA LYS A 375 -16.48 8.04 -4.57
C LYS A 375 -17.78 8.27 -3.80
N ASN A 376 -18.80 8.65 -4.53
CA ASN A 376 -20.14 8.94 -4.01
C ASN A 376 -21.22 8.27 -4.86
N LEU A 377 -22.47 8.42 -4.46
CA LEU A 377 -23.63 7.85 -5.16
C LEU A 377 -23.70 8.26 -6.64
N TYR A 378 -23.34 9.52 -6.96
CA TYR A 378 -23.33 9.98 -8.35
C TYR A 378 -22.35 9.16 -9.20
N ARG A 379 -21.14 8.94 -8.69
CA ARG A 379 -20.09 8.15 -9.38
C ARG A 379 -20.46 6.67 -9.47
N ALA A 380 -21.05 6.10 -8.44
CA ALA A 380 -21.54 4.72 -8.47
C ALA A 380 -22.67 4.56 -9.50
N ASN A 381 -23.62 5.49 -9.57
CA ASN A 381 -24.68 5.49 -10.56
C ASN A 381 -24.17 5.73 -11.99
N GLN A 382 -23.11 6.53 -12.18
CA GLN A 382 -22.42 6.66 -13.48
C GLN A 382 -21.88 5.30 -13.93
N LEU A 383 -21.21 4.56 -13.02
CA LEU A 383 -20.72 3.22 -13.33
C LEU A 383 -21.84 2.25 -13.68
N LEU A 384 -22.96 2.24 -12.94
CA LEU A 384 -24.12 1.38 -13.28
C LEU A 384 -24.60 1.64 -14.71
N LYS A 385 -24.66 2.91 -15.14
CA LYS A 385 -25.00 3.25 -16.54
C LYS A 385 -23.95 2.74 -17.53
N ILE A 386 -22.67 2.80 -17.19
CA ILE A 386 -21.57 2.25 -18.01
C ILE A 386 -21.75 0.76 -18.22
N PHE A 387 -22.18 0.04 -17.17
CA PHE A 387 -22.52 -1.40 -17.22
C PHE A 387 -23.91 -1.68 -17.83
N ASN A 388 -24.63 -0.66 -18.33
CA ASN A 388 -26.00 -0.76 -18.87
C ASN A 388 -27.02 -1.29 -17.86
N CYS A 389 -26.85 -0.98 -16.58
CA CYS A 389 -27.83 -1.27 -15.56
C CYS A 389 -28.94 -0.20 -15.58
N SER A 390 -30.20 -0.63 -15.53
CA SER A 390 -31.36 0.26 -15.43
C SER A 390 -31.59 0.79 -14.02
N GLU A 391 -31.15 0.04 -13.04
CA GLU A 391 -31.28 0.33 -11.62
C GLU A 391 -30.30 1.39 -11.14
N THR A 392 -30.70 2.19 -10.14
CA THR A 392 -29.87 3.19 -9.49
C THR A 392 -29.81 2.95 -7.98
N ILE A 393 -28.74 3.43 -7.35
CA ILE A 393 -28.59 3.47 -5.89
C ILE A 393 -29.23 4.78 -5.42
N LYS A 394 -30.13 4.69 -4.45
CA LYS A 394 -30.83 5.83 -3.82
C LYS A 394 -30.09 6.29 -2.57
#